data_150cc44f127ee849e28bbcf12731dcb9
#
_entry.id   150cc44f127ee849e28bbcf12731dcb9
#
_cell.length_a   1.000
_cell.length_b   1.000
_cell.length_c   1.000
_cell.angle_alpha   90.00
_cell.angle_beta   90.00
_cell.angle_gamma   90.00
#
_symmetry.space_group_name_H-M   'P 1'
#
loop_
_entity.id
_entity.type
_entity.pdbx_description
1 polymer ?
#
loop_
_entity_poly.entity_id
_entity_poly.type
_entity_poly.pdbx_seq_one_letter_code
_entity_poly.pdbx_strand_id
1 'polypeptide(L)'
;VLRAAGLARSPIEGLPVSVKDLFDIAGFPTLGGSRLLADAPPAQRTAEVVQRLRQAGAVIVGTTNMTEFAYSGLGINPHYGTPRNPWQRDEGGGRIPGGSSSGAAISVTDGMAMAAIGSDTGGSVRIPSALCGLTGFKPTARRVSMEGVLPLSANLDSIGPLAPSVRCCATLDAILSGEPLGELHAAPLQGLRLLAPTNVVLDGMDATVAAAWERTLARLSQAGAHITHAVVAPFGELADINSKGGFTAAEAWAWHRHHIATRLSEYDPRVGTRILRG
;
A
#
# COMPACT_ATOMS: atom_id res chain seq x y z
N VAL A 1 27.33 -3.74 12.00
CA VAL A 1 28.79 -3.80 11.78
C VAL A 1 29.18 -2.81 10.68
N LEU A 2 28.69 -2.94 9.43
CA LEU A 2 29.06 -2.07 8.31
C LEU A 2 28.76 -0.58 8.58
N ARG A 3 27.59 -0.26 9.13
CA ARG A 3 27.22 1.12 9.45
C ARG A 3 28.14 1.74 10.49
N ALA A 4 28.53 0.99 11.54
CA ALA A 4 29.47 1.46 12.56
C ALA A 4 30.89 1.64 12.02
N ALA A 5 31.24 0.92 10.95
CA ALA A 5 32.54 1.04 10.27
C ALA A 5 32.54 2.12 9.17
N GLY A 6 31.47 2.86 8.97
CA GLY A 6 31.35 3.84 7.88
C GLY A 6 31.20 3.22 6.48
N LEU A 7 30.92 1.91 6.40
CA LEU A 7 30.81 1.14 5.15
C LEU A 7 29.36 0.84 4.77
N ALA A 8 28.41 1.67 5.20
CA ALA A 8 27.00 1.49 4.87
C ALA A 8 26.77 1.57 3.35
N ARG A 9 26.03 0.59 2.80
CA ARG A 9 25.68 0.52 1.36
C ARG A 9 24.68 1.60 0.97
N SER A 10 23.81 1.97 1.91
CA SER A 10 22.81 3.01 1.72
C SER A 10 22.31 3.55 3.07
N PRO A 11 21.44 4.59 3.09
CA PRO A 11 20.81 5.10 4.31
C PRO A 11 20.01 4.05 5.10
N ILE A 12 19.56 2.97 4.44
CA ILE A 12 18.78 1.89 5.08
C ILE A 12 19.64 0.68 5.51
N GLU A 13 20.96 0.79 5.48
CA GLU A 13 21.83 -0.31 5.94
C GLU A 13 21.50 -0.72 7.38
N GLY A 14 21.20 -2.01 7.57
CA GLY A 14 20.85 -2.59 8.86
C GLY A 14 19.47 -2.23 9.40
N LEU A 15 18.66 -1.48 8.67
CA LEU A 15 17.29 -1.14 9.12
C LEU A 15 16.32 -2.30 8.90
N PRO A 16 15.49 -2.64 9.91
CA PRO A 16 14.43 -3.63 9.76
C PRO A 16 13.31 -3.11 8.84
N VAL A 17 12.98 -3.89 7.82
CA VAL A 17 11.89 -3.62 6.87
C VAL A 17 11.00 -4.85 6.78
N SER A 18 9.70 -4.66 6.87
CA SER A 18 8.71 -5.70 6.63
C SER A 18 8.18 -5.64 5.20
N VAL A 19 7.69 -6.76 4.70
CA VAL A 19 7.14 -6.85 3.34
C VAL A 19 5.76 -7.51 3.39
N LYS A 20 4.83 -7.02 2.58
CA LYS A 20 3.47 -7.57 2.50
C LYS A 20 3.50 -9.02 2.00
N ASP A 21 2.60 -9.86 2.48
CA ASP A 21 2.52 -11.29 2.17
C ASP A 21 2.06 -11.61 0.74
N LEU A 22 2.43 -10.79 -0.21
CA LEU A 22 2.26 -11.03 -1.64
C LEU A 22 3.58 -10.95 -2.43
N PHE A 23 4.68 -10.70 -1.73
CA PHE A 23 6.01 -10.69 -2.34
C PHE A 23 6.67 -12.05 -2.18
N ASP A 24 7.15 -12.62 -3.26
CA ASP A 24 7.92 -13.86 -3.23
C ASP A 24 9.21 -13.66 -2.45
N ILE A 25 9.48 -14.59 -1.55
CA ILE A 25 10.76 -14.74 -0.85
C ILE A 25 11.21 -16.17 -1.05
N ALA A 26 12.35 -16.36 -1.72
CA ALA A 26 12.87 -17.69 -2.00
C ALA A 26 12.95 -18.56 -0.72
N GLY A 27 12.40 -19.76 -0.80
CA GLY A 27 12.32 -20.72 0.31
C GLY A 27 11.08 -20.58 1.19
N PHE A 28 10.19 -19.61 0.94
CA PHE A 28 8.93 -19.42 1.68
C PHE A 28 7.74 -19.40 0.72
N PRO A 29 6.56 -19.92 1.11
CA PRO A 29 5.34 -19.79 0.32
C PRO A 29 4.84 -18.34 0.36
N THR A 30 4.25 -17.87 -0.74
CA THR A 30 3.57 -16.59 -0.84
C THR A 30 2.07 -16.83 -0.66
N LEU A 31 1.50 -16.43 0.46
CA LEU A 31 0.13 -16.82 0.82
C LEU A 31 -0.93 -15.85 0.32
N GLY A 32 -0.56 -14.59 0.05
CA GLY A 32 -1.54 -13.55 -0.34
C GLY A 32 -2.62 -13.30 0.72
N GLY A 33 -2.31 -13.60 2.00
CA GLY A 33 -3.27 -13.54 3.09
C GLY A 33 -4.42 -14.55 2.99
N SER A 34 -4.26 -15.66 2.24
CA SER A 34 -5.30 -16.63 1.94
C SER A 34 -4.94 -18.04 2.40
N ARG A 35 -5.94 -18.79 2.86
CA ARG A 35 -5.83 -20.22 3.11
C ARG A 35 -5.70 -21.04 1.82
N LEU A 36 -6.20 -20.51 0.71
CA LEU A 36 -6.12 -21.16 -0.59
C LEU A 36 -4.68 -21.53 -0.99
N LEU A 37 -3.71 -20.70 -0.57
CA LEU A 37 -2.29 -20.88 -0.88
C LEU A 37 -1.48 -21.44 0.30
N ALA A 38 -2.13 -21.93 1.36
CA ALA A 38 -1.44 -22.46 2.54
C ALA A 38 -0.47 -23.60 2.20
N ASP A 39 -0.84 -24.45 1.24
CA ASP A 39 -0.04 -25.60 0.76
C ASP A 39 0.74 -25.29 -0.51
N ALA A 40 0.86 -24.01 -0.89
CA ALA A 40 1.64 -23.62 -2.07
C ALA A 40 3.12 -23.95 -1.88
N PRO A 41 3.83 -24.38 -2.93
CA PRO A 41 5.26 -24.62 -2.83
C PRO A 41 5.99 -23.32 -2.52
N PRO A 42 7.15 -23.40 -1.81
CA PRO A 42 7.99 -22.24 -1.58
C PRO A 42 8.40 -21.57 -2.90
N ALA A 43 8.42 -20.24 -2.90
CA ALA A 43 8.88 -19.46 -4.05
C ALA A 43 10.34 -19.82 -4.37
N GLN A 44 10.65 -20.00 -5.64
CA GLN A 44 12.01 -20.34 -6.10
C GLN A 44 12.91 -19.12 -6.21
N ARG A 45 12.33 -17.94 -6.39
CA ARG A 45 13.04 -16.67 -6.51
C ARG A 45 12.43 -15.64 -5.58
N THR A 46 13.26 -14.73 -5.12
CA THR A 46 12.82 -13.57 -4.34
C THR A 46 12.39 -12.46 -5.30
N ALA A 47 11.28 -11.80 -5.01
CA ALA A 47 10.79 -10.64 -5.75
C ALA A 47 11.88 -9.58 -5.93
N GLU A 48 11.93 -8.95 -7.10
CA GLU A 48 12.99 -7.99 -7.45
C GLU A 48 13.09 -6.84 -6.42
N VAL A 49 11.97 -6.30 -6.00
CA VAL A 49 11.94 -5.22 -4.99
C VAL A 49 12.51 -5.64 -3.64
N VAL A 50 12.30 -6.88 -3.22
CA VAL A 50 12.86 -7.43 -1.99
C VAL A 50 14.37 -7.65 -2.13
N GLN A 51 14.83 -8.05 -3.31
CA GLN A 51 16.26 -8.16 -3.61
C GLN A 51 16.93 -6.79 -3.55
N ARG A 52 16.34 -5.75 -4.15
CA ARG A 52 16.86 -4.38 -4.11
C ARG A 52 16.97 -3.84 -2.68
N LEU A 53 15.98 -4.11 -1.82
CA LEU A 53 16.04 -3.76 -0.39
C LEU A 53 17.22 -4.45 0.31
N ARG A 54 17.41 -5.75 0.08
CA ARG A 54 18.55 -6.52 0.64
C ARG A 54 19.89 -6.00 0.13
N GLN A 55 20.00 -5.68 -1.16
CA GLN A 55 21.19 -5.10 -1.77
C GLN A 55 21.52 -3.73 -1.17
N ALA A 56 20.50 -2.92 -0.89
CA ALA A 56 20.64 -1.64 -0.19
C ALA A 56 20.95 -1.78 1.30
N GLY A 57 20.94 -3.00 1.84
CA GLY A 57 21.31 -3.28 3.21
C GLY A 57 20.20 -3.43 4.21
N ALA A 58 18.94 -3.37 3.79
CA ALA A 58 17.83 -3.62 4.69
C ALA A 58 17.81 -5.06 5.22
N VAL A 59 17.37 -5.21 6.45
CA VAL A 59 17.07 -6.51 7.07
C VAL A 59 15.59 -6.78 6.92
N ILE A 60 15.23 -7.78 6.10
CA ILE A 60 13.83 -8.19 5.98
C ILE A 60 13.45 -8.99 7.21
N VAL A 61 12.58 -8.43 8.06
CA VAL A 61 12.21 -9.01 9.36
C VAL A 61 11.02 -9.97 9.29
N GLY A 62 10.28 -9.98 8.19
CA GLY A 62 9.19 -10.91 7.96
C GLY A 62 8.17 -10.41 6.94
N THR A 63 7.21 -11.29 6.64
CA THR A 63 6.02 -10.96 5.86
C THR A 63 4.91 -10.45 6.77
N THR A 64 4.05 -9.59 6.23
CA THR A 64 2.98 -8.95 7.02
C THR A 64 1.60 -9.32 6.49
N ASN A 65 0.67 -9.48 7.42
CA ASN A 65 -0.72 -9.76 7.14
C ASN A 65 -1.33 -8.72 6.18
N MET A 66 -2.32 -9.16 5.44
CA MET A 66 -2.99 -8.34 4.44
C MET A 66 -4.45 -8.79 4.28
N THR A 67 -5.29 -7.97 3.67
CA THR A 67 -6.57 -8.44 3.16
C THR A 67 -6.31 -9.52 2.11
N GLU A 68 -7.07 -10.60 2.15
CA GLU A 68 -6.95 -11.71 1.20
C GLU A 68 -6.88 -11.20 -0.25
N PHE A 69 -5.85 -11.64 -0.98
CA PHE A 69 -5.56 -11.26 -2.37
C PHE A 69 -5.59 -9.76 -2.66
N ALA A 70 -5.29 -8.95 -1.64
CA ALA A 70 -5.28 -7.49 -1.71
C ALA A 70 -6.65 -6.85 -2.07
N TYR A 71 -7.77 -7.59 -2.04
CA TYR A 71 -9.04 -7.16 -2.62
C TYR A 71 -9.99 -6.45 -1.65
N SER A 72 -9.48 -5.66 -0.72
CA SER A 72 -10.26 -4.69 0.07
C SER A 72 -9.36 -3.64 0.72
N GLY A 73 -9.89 -2.43 0.89
CA GLY A 73 -9.26 -1.33 1.63
C GLY A 73 -9.49 -1.38 3.14
N LEU A 74 -10.22 -2.37 3.68
CA LEU A 74 -10.55 -2.42 5.12
C LEU A 74 -9.45 -3.05 5.98
N GLY A 75 -8.61 -3.92 5.42
CA GLY A 75 -7.56 -4.61 6.17
C GLY A 75 -8.05 -5.82 6.97
N ILE A 76 -9.30 -6.23 6.78
CA ILE A 76 -9.89 -7.38 7.46
C ILE A 76 -9.42 -8.67 6.80
N ASN A 77 -8.97 -9.64 7.61
CA ASN A 77 -8.61 -10.98 7.17
C ASN A 77 -9.18 -12.01 8.15
N PRO A 78 -10.14 -12.87 7.72
CA PRO A 78 -10.72 -13.89 8.58
C PRO A 78 -9.84 -15.12 8.76
N HIS A 79 -8.83 -15.31 7.89
CA HIS A 79 -7.99 -16.50 7.90
C HIS A 79 -6.84 -16.40 8.90
N TYR A 80 -6.19 -15.23 8.96
CA TYR A 80 -4.99 -14.99 9.77
C TYR A 80 -5.19 -13.90 10.82
N GLY A 81 -6.44 -13.51 11.06
CA GLY A 81 -6.80 -12.43 11.99
C GLY A 81 -6.61 -11.04 11.35
N THR A 82 -7.14 -10.04 12.05
CA THR A 82 -7.07 -8.65 11.60
C THR A 82 -6.24 -7.85 12.59
N PRO A 83 -5.11 -7.24 12.17
CA PRO A 83 -4.34 -6.40 13.06
C PRO A 83 -5.15 -5.15 13.42
N ARG A 84 -5.05 -4.69 14.67
CA ARG A 84 -5.83 -3.54 15.14
C ARG A 84 -5.09 -2.24 14.91
N ASN A 85 -5.84 -1.21 14.52
CA ASN A 85 -5.33 0.15 14.42
C ASN A 85 -4.72 0.60 15.76
N PRO A 86 -3.62 1.36 15.79
CA PRO A 86 -3.03 1.87 17.04
C PRO A 86 -3.96 2.83 17.79
N TRP A 87 -4.89 3.48 17.09
CA TRP A 87 -5.83 4.43 17.68
C TRP A 87 -7.03 3.69 18.28
N GLN A 88 -7.29 3.92 19.55
CA GLN A 88 -8.40 3.28 20.28
C GLN A 88 -8.40 1.74 20.16
N ARG A 89 -7.22 1.13 20.24
CA ARG A 89 -7.01 -0.30 20.02
C ARG A 89 -7.84 -1.18 20.95
N ASP A 90 -8.03 -0.75 22.18
CA ASP A 90 -8.67 -1.53 23.23
C ASP A 90 -10.13 -1.09 23.51
N GLU A 91 -10.60 -0.06 22.80
CA GLU A 91 -11.96 0.46 22.94
C GLU A 91 -12.91 -0.19 21.94
N GLY A 92 -14.08 -0.66 22.39
CA GLY A 92 -15.18 -1.11 21.54
C GLY A 92 -14.83 -2.22 20.50
N GLY A 93 -13.78 -3.01 20.76
CA GLY A 93 -13.28 -4.02 19.84
C GLY A 93 -12.19 -3.49 18.88
N GLY A 94 -11.80 -2.23 19.01
CA GLY A 94 -10.77 -1.57 18.22
C GLY A 94 -11.25 -1.10 16.84
N ARG A 95 -10.37 -0.40 16.15
CA ARG A 95 -10.62 0.12 14.80
C ARG A 95 -9.87 -0.70 13.75
N ILE A 96 -10.36 -0.72 12.53
CA ILE A 96 -9.68 -1.34 11.40
C ILE A 96 -8.39 -0.56 11.07
N PRO A 97 -7.33 -1.25 10.64
CA PRO A 97 -6.07 -0.60 10.26
C PRO A 97 -6.12 0.04 8.87
N GLY A 98 -7.16 -0.26 8.09
CA GLY A 98 -7.14 -0.06 6.65
C GLY A 98 -6.32 -1.13 5.95
N GLY A 99 -6.45 -1.19 4.63
CA GLY A 99 -5.83 -2.25 3.83
C GLY A 99 -5.67 -1.83 2.35
N SER A 100 -5.22 -2.80 1.61
CA SER A 100 -4.97 -4.21 1.93
C SER A 100 -3.64 -4.45 2.66
N SER A 101 -2.72 -3.49 2.73
CA SER A 101 -1.41 -3.61 3.41
C SER A 101 -1.54 -3.37 4.94
N SER A 102 -2.48 -4.07 5.59
CA SER A 102 -2.85 -3.86 6.99
C SER A 102 -1.69 -4.13 7.96
N GLY A 103 -1.09 -5.29 7.87
CA GLY A 103 0.04 -5.68 8.72
C GLY A 103 1.29 -4.84 8.45
N ALA A 104 1.48 -4.37 7.21
CA ALA A 104 2.57 -3.48 6.86
C ALA A 104 2.48 -2.16 7.67
N ALA A 105 1.30 -1.53 7.70
CA ALA A 105 1.10 -0.31 8.49
C ALA A 105 1.31 -0.58 9.98
N ILE A 106 0.71 -1.64 10.53
CA ILE A 106 0.81 -1.95 11.95
C ILE A 106 2.24 -2.32 12.36
N SER A 107 3.00 -3.02 11.52
CA SER A 107 4.39 -3.33 11.84
C SER A 107 5.27 -2.08 12.00
N VAL A 108 4.96 -1.01 11.28
CA VAL A 108 5.67 0.27 11.41
C VAL A 108 5.19 1.06 12.62
N THR A 109 3.87 1.17 12.81
CA THR A 109 3.31 1.94 13.94
C THR A 109 3.63 1.33 15.30
N ASP A 110 3.75 0.01 15.37
CA ASP A 110 4.10 -0.72 16.59
C ASP A 110 5.62 -0.87 16.78
N GLY A 111 6.43 -0.28 15.90
CA GLY A 111 7.88 -0.29 16.02
C GLY A 111 8.54 -1.65 15.73
N MET A 112 7.82 -2.59 15.12
CA MET A 112 8.38 -3.90 14.72
C MET A 112 9.31 -3.76 13.50
N ALA A 113 9.08 -2.75 12.66
CA ALA A 113 9.90 -2.39 11.53
C ALA A 113 10.03 -0.88 11.41
N MET A 114 11.11 -0.39 10.81
CA MET A 114 11.31 1.05 10.55
C MET A 114 10.53 1.53 9.33
N ALA A 115 10.21 0.61 8.44
CA ALA A 115 9.39 0.85 7.25
C ALA A 115 8.80 -0.49 6.77
N ALA A 116 7.80 -0.39 5.91
CA ALA A 116 7.19 -1.55 5.26
C ALA A 116 7.01 -1.31 3.76
N ILE A 117 6.93 -2.40 2.99
CA ILE A 117 6.58 -2.36 1.58
C ILE A 117 5.23 -3.03 1.38
N GLY A 118 4.36 -2.33 0.67
CA GLY A 118 3.03 -2.81 0.31
C GLY A 118 2.73 -2.69 -1.18
N SER A 119 1.52 -3.06 -1.56
CA SER A 119 0.97 -2.85 -2.90
C SER A 119 -0.26 -1.95 -2.84
N ASP A 120 -0.50 -1.19 -3.90
CA ASP A 120 -1.60 -0.23 -4.02
C ASP A 120 -2.24 -0.35 -5.40
N THR A 121 -3.43 -0.90 -5.46
CA THR A 121 -4.27 -1.00 -6.65
C THR A 121 -5.31 0.13 -6.65
N GLY A 122 -6.01 0.29 -5.53
CA GLY A 122 -7.06 1.30 -5.33
C GLY A 122 -6.91 2.08 -4.02
N GLY A 123 -5.69 2.15 -3.44
CA GLY A 123 -5.41 2.83 -2.19
C GLY A 123 -4.67 1.99 -1.14
N SER A 124 -4.29 0.77 -1.46
CA SER A 124 -3.85 -0.23 -0.45
C SER A 124 -2.48 0.01 0.21
N VAL A 125 -1.75 1.06 -0.14
CA VAL A 125 -0.63 1.63 0.62
C VAL A 125 -1.10 2.89 1.35
N ARG A 126 -1.83 3.75 0.66
CA ARG A 126 -2.26 5.08 1.14
C ARG A 126 -3.33 4.99 2.23
N ILE A 127 -4.33 4.11 2.08
CA ILE A 127 -5.42 3.94 3.06
C ILE A 127 -4.87 3.53 4.44
N PRO A 128 -4.14 2.40 4.57
CA PRO A 128 -3.63 2.01 5.88
C PRO A 128 -2.63 3.00 6.45
N SER A 129 -1.83 3.67 5.61
CA SER A 129 -0.94 4.74 6.07
C SER A 129 -1.72 5.91 6.66
N ALA A 130 -2.77 6.38 5.98
CA ALA A 130 -3.60 7.49 6.47
C ALA A 130 -4.31 7.15 7.78
N LEU A 131 -4.88 5.94 7.90
CA LEU A 131 -5.59 5.51 9.10
C LEU A 131 -4.67 5.22 10.28
N CYS A 132 -3.41 4.85 10.04
CA CYS A 132 -2.44 4.50 11.08
C CYS A 132 -1.41 5.60 11.36
N GLY A 133 -1.56 6.81 10.79
CA GLY A 133 -0.68 7.94 11.06
C GLY A 133 0.71 7.85 10.41
N LEU A 134 0.81 7.18 9.26
CA LEU A 134 2.03 7.04 8.47
C LEU A 134 1.98 7.86 7.17
N THR A 135 3.13 7.98 6.54
CA THR A 135 3.23 8.38 5.14
C THR A 135 3.18 7.13 4.25
N GLY A 136 2.26 7.10 3.31
CA GLY A 136 2.20 6.09 2.26
C GLY A 136 2.42 6.72 0.89
N PHE A 137 3.30 6.16 0.09
CA PHE A 137 3.59 6.67 -1.25
C PHE A 137 3.27 5.62 -2.31
N LYS A 138 2.36 5.97 -3.22
CA LYS A 138 2.08 5.19 -4.42
C LYS A 138 2.75 5.85 -5.62
N PRO A 139 3.81 5.27 -6.17
CA PRO A 139 4.46 5.81 -7.36
C PRO A 139 3.59 5.67 -8.60
N THR A 140 4.03 6.27 -9.70
CA THR A 140 3.44 6.05 -11.02
C THR A 140 3.47 4.56 -11.36
N ALA A 141 2.41 4.05 -11.99
CA ALA A 141 2.34 2.66 -12.45
C ALA A 141 3.57 2.33 -13.33
N ARG A 142 4.09 1.12 -13.18
CA ARG A 142 5.29 0.62 -13.88
C ARG A 142 6.62 1.25 -13.47
N ARG A 143 6.64 2.18 -12.53
CA ARG A 143 7.89 2.74 -12.00
C ARG A 143 8.69 1.69 -11.20
N VAL A 144 8.00 0.86 -10.45
CA VAL A 144 8.58 -0.22 -9.64
C VAL A 144 8.20 -1.55 -10.26
N SER A 145 9.16 -2.47 -10.33
CA SER A 145 8.97 -3.81 -10.90
C SER A 145 7.96 -4.64 -10.11
N MET A 146 7.07 -5.33 -10.83
CA MET A 146 6.09 -6.28 -10.27
C MET A 146 6.59 -7.74 -10.34
N GLU A 147 7.85 -8.00 -10.68
CA GLU A 147 8.39 -9.35 -10.78
C GLU A 147 8.43 -10.03 -9.40
N GLY A 148 7.84 -11.22 -9.30
CA GLY A 148 7.71 -11.97 -8.06
C GLY A 148 6.65 -11.41 -7.10
N VAL A 149 5.60 -10.77 -7.63
CA VAL A 149 4.51 -10.20 -6.85
C VAL A 149 3.20 -10.86 -7.26
N LEU A 150 2.44 -11.36 -6.29
CA LEU A 150 1.09 -11.88 -6.51
C LEU A 150 0.16 -10.73 -6.90
N PRO A 151 -0.43 -10.74 -8.12
CA PRO A 151 -1.20 -9.61 -8.62
C PRO A 151 -2.63 -9.58 -8.07
N LEU A 152 -3.20 -8.38 -7.95
CA LEU A 152 -4.64 -8.16 -7.90
C LEU A 152 -5.14 -7.66 -9.27
N SER A 153 -4.46 -6.66 -9.84
CA SER A 153 -4.78 -6.07 -11.14
C SER A 153 -3.51 -5.59 -11.82
N ALA A 154 -3.07 -6.30 -12.84
CA ALA A 154 -1.79 -6.05 -13.51
C ALA A 154 -1.68 -4.62 -14.11
N ASN A 155 -2.81 -4.02 -14.47
CA ASN A 155 -2.84 -2.66 -15.01
C ASN A 155 -2.86 -1.56 -13.93
N LEU A 156 -3.29 -1.86 -12.70
CA LEU A 156 -3.49 -0.88 -11.64
C LEU A 156 -2.49 -1.02 -10.50
N ASP A 157 -1.92 -2.20 -10.30
CA ASP A 157 -1.03 -2.48 -9.19
C ASP A 157 0.23 -1.62 -9.23
N SER A 158 0.57 -1.09 -8.08
CA SER A 158 1.83 -0.38 -7.85
C SER A 158 2.41 -0.85 -6.52
N ILE A 159 3.73 -0.86 -6.40
CA ILE A 159 4.42 -1.14 -5.14
C ILE A 159 4.85 0.18 -4.52
N GLY A 160 4.67 0.32 -3.22
CA GLY A 160 5.09 1.53 -2.53
C GLY A 160 5.40 1.31 -1.05
N PRO A 161 6.17 2.25 -0.47
CA PRO A 161 6.54 2.23 0.94
C PRO A 161 5.45 2.79 1.86
N LEU A 162 5.40 2.24 3.08
CA LEU A 162 4.74 2.80 4.26
C LEU A 162 5.83 3.14 5.28
N ALA A 163 5.95 4.40 5.67
CA ALA A 163 7.04 4.86 6.51
C ALA A 163 6.65 6.07 7.35
N PRO A 164 7.44 6.46 8.38
CA PRO A 164 7.10 7.59 9.26
C PRO A 164 7.11 8.96 8.57
N SER A 165 7.80 9.13 7.45
CA SER A 165 7.94 10.44 6.80
C SER A 165 8.07 10.37 5.28
N VAL A 166 7.80 11.50 4.62
CA VAL A 166 8.00 11.68 3.17
C VAL A 166 9.44 11.37 2.75
N ARG A 167 10.43 11.80 3.53
CA ARG A 167 11.85 11.52 3.26
C ARG A 167 12.15 10.02 3.29
N CYS A 168 11.59 9.29 4.26
CA CYS A 168 11.72 7.83 4.32
C CYS A 168 11.10 7.17 3.09
N CYS A 169 9.90 7.61 2.70
CA CYS A 169 9.24 7.09 1.49
C CYS A 169 10.05 7.39 0.23
N ALA A 170 10.60 8.58 0.07
CA ALA A 170 11.42 8.93 -1.09
C ALA A 170 12.70 8.09 -1.19
N THR A 171 13.37 7.84 -0.06
CA THR A 171 14.54 6.96 -0.01
C THR A 171 14.19 5.53 -0.44
N LEU A 172 13.08 5.01 0.08
CA LEU A 172 12.63 3.65 -0.26
C LEU A 172 12.16 3.56 -1.71
N ASP A 173 11.45 4.56 -2.22
CA ASP A 173 11.00 4.58 -3.60
C ASP A 173 12.17 4.56 -4.60
N ALA A 174 13.22 5.33 -4.34
CA ALA A 174 14.44 5.30 -5.16
C ALA A 174 15.09 3.89 -5.15
N ILE A 175 15.17 3.24 -3.99
CA ILE A 175 15.70 1.88 -3.88
C ILE A 175 14.82 0.88 -4.63
N LEU A 176 13.49 0.96 -4.45
CA LEU A 176 12.53 0.04 -5.08
C LEU A 176 12.51 0.20 -6.61
N SER A 177 12.63 1.43 -7.11
CA SER A 177 12.69 1.70 -8.56
C SER A 177 14.07 1.39 -9.17
N GLY A 178 15.11 1.26 -8.34
CA GLY A 178 16.49 1.09 -8.80
C GLY A 178 17.13 2.39 -9.27
N GLU A 179 16.56 3.53 -8.89
CA GLU A 179 17.11 4.84 -9.19
C GLU A 179 18.20 5.23 -8.19
N PRO A 180 19.14 6.10 -8.60
CA PRO A 180 20.12 6.65 -7.68
C PRO A 180 19.45 7.39 -6.52
N LEU A 181 20.01 7.24 -5.33
CA LEU A 181 19.59 8.03 -4.17
C LEU A 181 20.03 9.48 -4.38
N GLY A 182 19.07 10.37 -4.59
CA GLY A 182 19.29 11.80 -4.72
C GLY A 182 18.95 12.55 -3.44
N GLU A 183 19.35 13.81 -3.38
CA GLU A 183 18.88 14.72 -2.34
C GLU A 183 17.42 15.09 -2.59
N LEU A 184 16.60 14.95 -1.55
CA LEU A 184 15.22 15.40 -1.60
C LEU A 184 15.15 16.89 -1.25
N HIS A 185 14.91 17.70 -2.26
CA HIS A 185 14.68 19.14 -2.08
C HIS A 185 13.17 19.43 -1.98
N ALA A 186 12.81 20.29 -1.04
CA ALA A 186 11.43 20.76 -0.93
C ALA A 186 11.10 21.66 -2.14
N ALA A 187 9.98 21.38 -2.81
CA ALA A 187 9.49 22.28 -3.85
C ALA A 187 9.05 23.61 -3.23
N PRO A 188 9.37 24.76 -3.86
CA PRO A 188 8.88 26.04 -3.38
C PRO A 188 7.35 26.09 -3.47
N LEU A 189 6.70 26.52 -2.40
CA LEU A 189 5.24 26.69 -2.40
C LEU A 189 4.81 27.99 -3.08
N GLN A 190 5.68 29.00 -3.08
CA GLN A 190 5.41 30.28 -3.72
C GLN A 190 5.15 30.10 -5.22
N GLY A 191 3.97 30.49 -5.68
CA GLY A 191 3.55 30.37 -7.06
C GLY A 191 3.15 28.96 -7.53
N LEU A 192 3.21 27.94 -6.66
CA LEU A 192 2.75 26.59 -6.96
C LEU A 192 1.23 26.61 -7.24
N ARG A 193 0.82 26.08 -8.37
CA ARG A 193 -0.60 25.98 -8.74
C ARG A 193 -1.15 24.61 -8.34
N LEU A 194 -2.19 24.61 -7.51
CA LEU A 194 -2.85 23.42 -6.98
C LEU A 194 -4.33 23.39 -7.38
N LEU A 195 -4.81 22.24 -7.79
CA LEU A 195 -6.23 21.98 -8.01
C LEU A 195 -6.81 21.25 -6.79
N ALA A 196 -7.83 21.83 -6.18
CA ALA A 196 -8.65 21.21 -5.15
C ALA A 196 -9.98 20.73 -5.78
N PRO A 197 -10.13 19.43 -6.07
CA PRO A 197 -11.38 18.89 -6.62
C PRO A 197 -12.54 19.13 -5.66
N THR A 198 -13.73 19.47 -6.22
CA THR A 198 -14.94 19.74 -5.43
C THR A 198 -15.99 18.63 -5.52
N ASN A 199 -15.74 17.58 -6.32
CA ASN A 199 -16.63 16.45 -6.51
C ASN A 199 -15.96 15.13 -6.13
N VAL A 200 -16.73 14.15 -5.72
CA VAL A 200 -16.36 12.75 -5.40
C VAL A 200 -15.41 12.62 -4.21
N VAL A 201 -14.22 13.26 -4.26
CA VAL A 201 -13.18 13.10 -3.21
C VAL A 201 -13.56 13.77 -1.88
N LEU A 202 -14.54 14.65 -1.87
CA LEU A 202 -15.04 15.32 -0.67
C LEU A 202 -16.32 14.69 -0.11
N ASP A 203 -16.91 13.75 -0.86
CA ASP A 203 -18.20 13.16 -0.50
C ASP A 203 -18.06 12.30 0.76
N GLY A 204 -18.92 12.51 1.74
CA GLY A 204 -18.98 11.71 2.96
C GLY A 204 -17.81 11.93 3.95
N MET A 205 -17.04 13.02 3.83
CA MET A 205 -16.05 13.37 4.85
C MET A 205 -16.71 13.66 6.19
N ASP A 206 -16.13 13.10 7.27
CA ASP A 206 -16.51 13.54 8.62
C ASP A 206 -15.98 14.96 8.93
N ALA A 207 -16.53 15.57 9.98
CA ALA A 207 -16.20 16.95 10.36
C ALA A 207 -14.70 17.14 10.68
N THR A 208 -14.04 16.12 11.23
CA THR A 208 -12.60 16.18 11.57
C THR A 208 -11.73 16.20 10.32
N VAL A 209 -12.05 15.33 9.36
CA VAL A 209 -11.35 15.26 8.07
C VAL A 209 -11.61 16.54 7.25
N ALA A 210 -12.86 17.02 7.21
CA ALA A 210 -13.22 18.26 6.53
C ALA A 210 -12.45 19.46 7.11
N ALA A 211 -12.41 19.59 8.43
CA ALA A 211 -11.65 20.66 9.08
C ALA A 211 -10.12 20.54 8.81
N ALA A 212 -9.57 19.34 8.74
CA ALA A 212 -8.16 19.14 8.40
C ALA A 212 -7.87 19.52 6.94
N TRP A 213 -8.78 19.21 6.03
CA TRP A 213 -8.72 19.60 4.62
C TRP A 213 -8.65 21.13 4.48
N GLU A 214 -9.61 21.86 5.06
CA GLU A 214 -9.65 23.32 5.00
C GLU A 214 -8.39 23.95 5.60
N ARG A 215 -7.93 23.47 6.77
CA ARG A 215 -6.68 23.96 7.38
C ARG A 215 -5.47 23.73 6.46
N THR A 216 -5.44 22.61 5.73
CA THR A 216 -4.35 22.30 4.81
C THR A 216 -4.34 23.25 3.64
N LEU A 217 -5.50 23.49 3.01
CA LEU A 217 -5.62 24.44 1.93
C LEU A 217 -5.24 25.87 2.36
N ALA A 218 -5.72 26.32 3.53
CA ALA A 218 -5.36 27.61 4.08
C ALA A 218 -3.85 27.76 4.31
N ARG A 219 -3.18 26.74 4.87
CA ARG A 219 -1.72 26.76 5.07
C ARG A 219 -0.94 26.82 3.76
N LEU A 220 -1.36 26.05 2.77
CA LEU A 220 -0.73 26.07 1.42
C LEU A 220 -0.89 27.45 0.77
N SER A 221 -2.09 28.04 0.84
CA SER A 221 -2.36 29.38 0.30
C SER A 221 -1.53 30.44 1.01
N GLN A 222 -1.45 30.39 2.35
CA GLN A 222 -0.61 31.31 3.13
C GLN A 222 0.88 31.19 2.81
N ALA A 223 1.32 30.00 2.41
CA ALA A 223 2.69 29.76 1.96
C ALA A 223 2.93 30.16 0.50
N GLY A 224 1.95 30.78 -0.17
CA GLY A 224 2.07 31.34 -1.53
C GLY A 224 1.63 30.41 -2.65
N ALA A 225 1.00 29.28 -2.36
CA ALA A 225 0.39 28.45 -3.39
C ALA A 225 -0.93 29.06 -3.90
N HIS A 226 -1.19 28.92 -5.20
CA HIS A 226 -2.46 29.30 -5.84
C HIS A 226 -3.38 28.08 -5.90
N ILE A 227 -4.48 28.12 -5.16
CA ILE A 227 -5.44 27.02 -5.09
C ILE A 227 -6.66 27.35 -5.96
N THR A 228 -6.96 26.46 -6.89
CA THR A 228 -8.16 26.53 -7.72
C THR A 228 -9.12 25.42 -7.30
N HIS A 229 -10.36 25.78 -6.99
CA HIS A 229 -11.44 24.82 -6.72
C HIS A 229 -12.20 24.56 -8.02
N ALA A 230 -12.29 23.28 -8.43
CA ALA A 230 -13.03 22.94 -9.65
C ALA A 230 -13.59 21.53 -9.61
N VAL A 231 -14.65 21.32 -10.37
CA VAL A 231 -15.18 19.99 -10.69
C VAL A 231 -14.22 19.30 -11.65
N VAL A 232 -13.83 18.07 -11.32
CA VAL A 232 -13.04 17.20 -12.21
C VAL A 232 -14.00 16.25 -12.89
N ALA A 233 -14.41 16.56 -14.12
CA ALA A 233 -15.44 15.82 -14.84
C ALA A 233 -15.18 14.28 -14.89
N PRO A 234 -13.95 13.78 -15.19
CA PRO A 234 -13.70 12.34 -15.21
C PRO A 234 -13.95 11.62 -13.88
N PHE A 235 -13.92 12.33 -12.73
CA PHE A 235 -14.24 11.70 -11.45
C PHE A 235 -15.70 11.28 -11.36
N GLY A 236 -16.61 12.02 -12.01
CA GLY A 236 -18.03 11.66 -12.09
C GLY A 236 -18.30 10.37 -12.87
N GLU A 237 -17.40 9.97 -13.75
CA GLU A 237 -17.54 8.76 -14.58
C GLU A 237 -17.09 7.48 -13.86
N LEU A 238 -16.38 7.61 -12.72
CA LEU A 238 -15.78 6.47 -12.02
C LEU A 238 -16.79 5.42 -11.56
N ALA A 239 -17.99 5.84 -11.16
CA ALA A 239 -19.05 4.93 -10.74
C ALA A 239 -19.51 4.04 -11.91
N ASP A 240 -19.70 4.63 -13.08
CA ASP A 240 -20.15 3.91 -14.29
C ASP A 240 -19.03 3.00 -14.82
N ILE A 241 -17.79 3.51 -14.88
CA ILE A 241 -16.61 2.73 -15.30
C ILE A 241 -16.45 1.48 -14.43
N ASN A 242 -16.68 1.59 -13.12
CA ASN A 242 -16.53 0.48 -12.18
C ASN A 242 -17.82 -0.27 -11.87
N SER A 243 -18.93 0.04 -12.53
CA SER A 243 -20.27 -0.54 -12.25
C SER A 243 -20.30 -2.07 -12.34
N LYS A 244 -19.48 -2.65 -13.22
CA LYS A 244 -19.29 -4.11 -13.40
C LYS A 244 -18.01 -4.64 -12.77
N GLY A 245 -17.38 -3.89 -11.84
CA GLY A 245 -16.15 -4.31 -11.16
C GLY A 245 -14.86 -3.76 -11.77
N GLY A 246 -14.92 -3.14 -12.95
CA GLY A 246 -13.77 -2.52 -13.63
C GLY A 246 -12.63 -3.50 -13.93
N PHE A 247 -11.44 -2.99 -14.16
CA PHE A 247 -10.23 -3.80 -14.41
C PHE A 247 -9.94 -4.79 -13.27
N THR A 248 -10.13 -4.37 -12.02
CA THR A 248 -9.79 -5.19 -10.87
C THR A 248 -10.55 -6.51 -10.84
N ALA A 249 -11.86 -6.50 -11.15
CA ALA A 249 -12.65 -7.73 -11.15
C ALA A 249 -12.23 -8.66 -12.29
N ALA A 250 -12.13 -8.14 -13.52
CA ALA A 250 -11.77 -8.94 -14.69
C ALA A 250 -10.36 -9.54 -14.59
N GLU A 251 -9.38 -8.78 -14.10
CA GLU A 251 -8.00 -9.24 -13.96
C GLU A 251 -7.86 -10.22 -12.78
N ALA A 252 -8.52 -9.97 -11.66
CA ALA A 252 -8.58 -10.92 -10.56
C ALA A 252 -9.26 -12.23 -11.02
N TRP A 253 -10.38 -12.17 -11.74
CA TRP A 253 -11.02 -13.35 -12.30
C TRP A 253 -10.07 -14.14 -13.20
N ALA A 254 -9.33 -13.49 -14.10
CA ALA A 254 -8.39 -14.16 -15.00
C ALA A 254 -7.37 -15.01 -14.23
N TRP A 255 -6.89 -14.55 -13.06
CA TRP A 255 -5.97 -15.27 -12.19
C TRP A 255 -6.68 -16.37 -11.38
N HIS A 256 -7.85 -16.06 -10.80
CA HIS A 256 -8.53 -16.91 -9.82
C HIS A 256 -9.47 -17.96 -10.40
N ARG A 257 -9.91 -17.85 -11.66
CA ARG A 257 -10.98 -18.66 -12.25
C ARG A 257 -10.84 -20.18 -12.02
N HIS A 258 -9.61 -20.70 -12.10
CA HIS A 258 -9.37 -22.14 -11.91
C HIS A 258 -9.49 -22.57 -10.44
N HIS A 259 -9.10 -21.72 -9.51
CA HIS A 259 -9.23 -21.98 -8.09
C HIS A 259 -10.67 -21.81 -7.61
N ILE A 260 -11.33 -20.75 -8.05
CA ILE A 260 -12.69 -20.39 -7.59
C ILE A 260 -13.74 -21.41 -8.05
N ALA A 261 -13.51 -22.05 -9.20
CA ALA A 261 -14.40 -23.07 -9.76
C ALA A 261 -14.57 -24.30 -8.82
N THR A 262 -13.56 -24.61 -8.03
CA THR A 262 -13.56 -25.82 -7.18
C THR A 262 -13.33 -25.54 -5.70
N ARG A 263 -12.81 -24.37 -5.34
CA ARG A 263 -12.35 -24.03 -3.99
C ARG A 263 -12.92 -22.71 -3.47
N LEU A 264 -14.08 -22.27 -3.96
CA LEU A 264 -14.71 -21.00 -3.57
C LEU A 264 -14.92 -20.89 -2.04
N SER A 265 -15.21 -22.00 -1.37
CA SER A 265 -15.43 -22.04 0.09
C SER A 265 -14.17 -21.71 0.93
N GLU A 266 -13.00 -21.72 0.32
CA GLU A 266 -11.73 -21.38 0.99
C GLU A 266 -11.42 -19.88 0.96
N TYR A 267 -12.14 -19.12 0.14
CA TYR A 267 -11.99 -17.67 0.07
C TYR A 267 -12.76 -16.98 1.20
N ASP A 268 -12.31 -15.80 1.58
CA ASP A 268 -13.16 -14.84 2.28
C ASP A 268 -14.40 -14.55 1.40
N PRO A 269 -15.62 -14.78 1.87
CA PRO A 269 -16.83 -14.58 1.06
C PRO A 269 -16.92 -13.19 0.44
N ARG A 270 -16.37 -12.16 1.10
CA ARG A 270 -16.34 -10.78 0.60
C ARG A 270 -15.38 -10.62 -0.57
N VAL A 271 -14.30 -11.39 -0.59
CA VAL A 271 -13.30 -11.39 -1.67
C VAL A 271 -13.77 -12.26 -2.83
N GLY A 272 -14.21 -13.49 -2.56
CA GLY A 272 -14.72 -14.40 -3.58
C GLY A 272 -15.87 -13.80 -4.40
N THR A 273 -16.83 -13.13 -3.73
CA THR A 273 -17.93 -12.46 -4.45
C THR A 273 -17.49 -11.29 -5.31
N ARG A 274 -16.40 -10.60 -4.97
CA ARG A 274 -15.84 -9.54 -5.83
C ARG A 274 -15.14 -10.11 -7.06
N ILE A 275 -14.39 -11.20 -6.89
CA ILE A 275 -13.72 -11.89 -8.00
C ILE A 275 -14.75 -12.43 -9.00
N LEU A 276 -15.87 -12.97 -8.51
CA LEU A 276 -16.96 -13.51 -9.35
C LEU A 276 -17.68 -12.46 -10.22
N ARG A 277 -17.38 -11.16 -10.06
CA ARG A 277 -17.93 -10.09 -10.93
C ARG A 277 -17.15 -9.93 -12.25
N GLY A 278 -15.95 -10.46 -12.34
CA GLY A 278 -15.11 -10.44 -13.55
C GLY A 278 -15.36 -11.64 -14.43
#